data_4a51bdc353d0f9997b44f3cdfdfb4ba3
#
_entry.id   4a51bdc353d0f9997b44f3cdfdfb4ba3
#
_cell.length_a   1.000
_cell.length_b   1.000
_cell.length_c   1.000
_cell.angle_alpha   90.00
_cell.angle_beta   90.00
_cell.angle_gamma   90.00
#
_symmetry.space_group_name_H-M   'P 1'
#
loop_
_entity.id
_entity.type
_entity.pdbx_description
1 polymer ?
#
loop_
_entity_poly.entity_id
_entity_poly.type
_entity_poly.pdbx_seq_one_letter_code
_entity_poly.pdbx_strand_id
1 'polypeptide(L)'
;MNLAVEYHRSAGRYFAARAVSGTQAGGRLAGALANTVAPLRLVERADPVPADESWTRVEPVLSGICGSDLALLTGRSSPYLGPLTSMPFVLGHEVVGRTLDELPGLPRGSRVVIDPVLRCATRGLPACPACLAGHTCRCDRITIGRLAAGLQTGFCADTGGGWSRRMLTHASQLHPVPDSLRDEIAVLVEPLACAVHAARRVPITPGASVLVIGAGTVGLLTLLALRKLTAAGEVHVIAKHRHQADRARELGATQVIGTGSTARALRRSTGALLLEPEFGEGYLLGGMDLAFECTGGSAGLNTALRSLRAGGTVVASGMPTGGVDLTPLWYRELQLVGAYASAIGEEPSRGDFPEAIALATVAPLDGYVDTKYSLDQWREAVDHAAAAGRLGTIKVVFAPGRG
;
A
#
# COMPACT_ATOMS: atom_id res chain seq x y z
N MET A 1 10.99 25.48 -12.27
CA MET A 1 11.80 24.53 -11.48
C MET A 1 10.89 23.62 -10.69
N ASN A 2 11.20 22.33 -10.60
CA ASN A 2 10.39 21.30 -9.96
C ASN A 2 11.00 20.93 -8.59
N LEU A 3 10.39 21.42 -7.51
CA LEU A 3 10.78 21.04 -6.16
C LEU A 3 10.35 19.59 -5.87
N ALA A 4 11.23 18.78 -5.30
CA ALA A 4 10.97 17.36 -5.05
C ALA A 4 11.72 16.81 -3.83
N VAL A 5 11.14 15.82 -3.16
CA VAL A 5 11.80 15.03 -2.12
C VAL A 5 12.34 13.75 -2.76
N GLU A 6 13.65 13.69 -2.89
CA GLU A 6 14.37 12.66 -3.63
C GLU A 6 15.06 11.66 -2.70
N TYR A 7 14.91 10.37 -2.99
CA TYR A 7 15.71 9.30 -2.42
C TYR A 7 16.96 9.09 -3.28
N HIS A 8 18.15 9.16 -2.68
CA HIS A 8 19.41 9.07 -3.40
C HIS A 8 20.28 7.91 -2.92
N ARG A 9 21.20 7.46 -3.75
CA ARG A 9 22.11 6.36 -3.43
C ARG A 9 23.06 6.74 -2.30
N SER A 10 22.98 6.05 -1.16
CA SER A 10 23.92 6.20 -0.04
C SER A 10 23.97 4.91 0.76
N ALA A 11 24.96 4.06 0.46
CA ALA A 11 25.13 2.78 1.13
C ALA A 11 25.32 2.98 2.66
N GLY A 12 26.16 3.93 3.07
CA GLY A 12 26.37 4.21 4.49
C GLY A 12 25.12 4.58 5.24
N ARG A 13 24.27 5.45 4.67
CA ARG A 13 22.98 5.85 5.27
C ARG A 13 21.98 4.69 5.28
N TYR A 14 21.95 3.87 4.23
CA TYR A 14 21.07 2.70 4.18
C TYR A 14 21.42 1.70 5.29
N PHE A 15 22.71 1.34 5.44
CA PHE A 15 23.15 0.42 6.49
C PHE A 15 22.95 0.98 7.89
N ALA A 16 23.16 2.29 8.09
CA ALA A 16 22.88 2.94 9.36
C ALA A 16 21.39 2.91 9.71
N ALA A 17 20.50 3.21 8.76
CA ALA A 17 19.05 3.11 8.93
C ALA A 17 18.62 1.68 9.29
N ARG A 18 19.20 0.68 8.63
CA ARG A 18 18.92 -0.74 8.87
C ARG A 18 19.41 -1.19 10.26
N ALA A 19 20.59 -0.78 10.68
CA ALA A 19 21.14 -1.12 12.00
C ALA A 19 20.29 -0.57 13.12
N VAL A 20 19.83 0.69 13.00
CA VAL A 20 18.98 1.34 13.98
C VAL A 20 17.58 0.72 14.04
N SER A 21 17.02 0.34 12.90
CA SER A 21 15.67 -0.28 12.83
C SER A 21 15.65 -1.70 13.44
N GLY A 22 16.78 -2.38 13.50
CA GLY A 22 16.93 -3.73 14.07
C GLY A 22 16.95 -3.76 15.60
N THR A 23 17.09 -2.61 16.28
CA THR A 23 17.09 -2.55 17.75
C THR A 23 15.69 -2.32 18.30
N GLN A 24 15.37 -2.89 19.50
CA GLN A 24 14.08 -2.61 20.18
C GLN A 24 13.90 -1.11 20.50
N ALA A 25 14.99 -0.37 20.70
CA ALA A 25 14.99 1.09 20.82
C ALA A 25 14.68 1.79 19.49
N GLY A 26 15.09 1.21 18.35
CA GLY A 26 14.81 1.72 17.02
C GLY A 26 13.32 1.82 16.69
N GLY A 27 12.48 0.95 17.24
CA GLY A 27 11.02 1.05 17.08
C GLY A 27 10.39 2.31 17.72
N ARG A 28 11.03 2.88 18.76
CA ARG A 28 10.58 4.13 19.43
C ARG A 28 11.20 5.40 18.83
N LEU A 29 12.40 5.26 18.28
CA LEU A 29 13.19 6.35 17.69
C LEU A 29 13.16 6.32 16.15
N ALA A 30 12.47 5.33 15.53
CA ALA A 30 12.53 5.08 14.09
C ALA A 30 12.13 6.28 13.25
N GLY A 31 11.20 7.11 13.71
CA GLY A 31 10.82 8.35 13.04
C GLY A 31 11.98 9.36 13.02
N ALA A 32 12.44 9.78 14.20
CA ALA A 32 13.49 10.80 14.34
C ALA A 32 14.83 10.37 13.69
N LEU A 33 15.14 9.07 13.73
CA LEU A 33 16.35 8.53 13.10
C LEU A 33 16.21 8.30 11.60
N ALA A 34 15.01 7.97 11.11
CA ALA A 34 14.75 7.89 9.66
C ALA A 34 15.05 9.24 8.99
N ASN A 35 14.70 10.36 9.62
CA ASN A 35 14.97 11.69 9.08
C ASN A 35 16.45 12.09 9.07
N THR A 36 17.20 11.66 10.07
CA THR A 36 18.63 12.01 10.19
C THR A 36 19.51 11.10 9.32
N VAL A 37 19.09 9.85 9.13
CA VAL A 37 19.89 8.80 8.50
C VAL A 37 19.37 8.42 7.11
N ALA A 38 18.07 8.57 6.84
CA ALA A 38 17.49 8.23 5.55
C ALA A 38 18.14 9.05 4.41
N PRO A 39 18.44 8.42 3.26
CA PRO A 39 19.03 9.12 2.12
C PRO A 39 18.00 9.92 1.35
N LEU A 40 17.26 10.80 2.05
CA LEU A 40 16.33 11.77 1.50
C LEU A 40 16.92 13.15 1.45
N ARG A 41 16.52 13.93 0.44
CA ARG A 41 16.86 15.33 0.31
C ARG A 41 15.77 16.09 -0.45
N LEU A 42 15.56 17.34 -0.09
CA LEU A 42 14.77 18.28 -0.88
C LEU A 42 15.69 18.84 -1.98
N VAL A 43 15.23 18.77 -3.22
CA VAL A 43 16.00 19.20 -4.39
C VAL A 43 15.14 20.01 -5.34
N GLU A 44 15.77 20.95 -6.04
CA GLU A 44 15.20 21.56 -7.24
C GLU A 44 15.73 20.81 -8.47
N ARG A 45 14.79 20.39 -9.33
CA ARG A 45 15.08 19.66 -10.58
C ARG A 45 14.53 20.44 -11.77
N ALA A 46 15.03 20.11 -12.96
CA ALA A 46 14.35 20.52 -14.18
C ALA A 46 12.94 19.94 -14.23
N ASP A 47 12.03 20.64 -14.89
CA ASP A 47 10.71 20.10 -15.16
C ASP A 47 10.83 18.81 -15.98
N PRO A 48 10.07 17.78 -15.67
CA PRO A 48 10.10 16.56 -16.44
C PRO A 48 9.55 16.81 -17.85
N VAL A 49 10.14 16.13 -18.85
CA VAL A 49 9.74 16.25 -20.25
C VAL A 49 9.08 14.96 -20.70
N PRO A 50 7.84 15.01 -21.23
CA PRO A 50 7.18 13.83 -21.80
C PRO A 50 8.03 13.18 -22.91
N ALA A 51 8.10 11.87 -22.92
CA ALA A 51 8.89 11.12 -23.89
C ALA A 51 8.22 11.06 -25.27
N ASP A 52 6.89 11.09 -25.30
CA ASP A 52 6.04 11.12 -26.51
C ASP A 52 4.61 11.55 -26.13
N GLU A 53 3.70 11.53 -27.08
CA GLU A 53 2.28 11.95 -26.96
C GLU A 53 1.46 11.05 -26.00
N SER A 54 1.97 9.89 -25.61
CA SER A 54 1.31 9.02 -24.62
C SER A 54 1.67 9.37 -23.17
N TRP A 55 2.57 10.33 -22.96
CA TRP A 55 3.01 10.81 -21.66
C TRP A 55 2.53 12.22 -21.38
N THR A 56 2.16 12.49 -20.14
CA THR A 56 1.82 13.84 -19.67
C THR A 56 2.56 14.15 -18.37
N ARG A 57 2.75 15.42 -18.14
CA ARG A 57 3.12 15.92 -16.81
C ARG A 57 1.86 15.98 -15.96
N VAL A 58 1.98 15.58 -14.73
CA VAL A 58 0.93 15.73 -13.72
C VAL A 58 1.44 16.63 -12.61
N GLU A 59 0.59 17.55 -12.18
CA GLU A 59 0.76 18.34 -10.97
C GLU A 59 0.03 17.64 -9.82
N PRO A 60 0.76 17.00 -8.88
CA PRO A 60 0.15 16.38 -7.71
C PRO A 60 -0.54 17.45 -6.83
N VAL A 61 -1.83 17.24 -6.56
CA VAL A 61 -2.59 18.03 -5.58
C VAL A 61 -2.36 17.49 -4.18
N LEU A 62 -2.48 16.16 -4.03
CA LEU A 62 -2.11 15.43 -2.81
C LEU A 62 -1.33 14.17 -3.19
N SER A 63 -0.36 13.82 -2.34
CA SER A 63 0.38 12.57 -2.42
C SER A 63 0.51 11.91 -1.06
N GLY A 64 0.05 10.66 -0.94
CA GLY A 64 0.10 9.89 0.29
C GLY A 64 1.51 9.45 0.68
N ILE A 65 1.70 9.22 1.98
CA ILE A 65 2.88 8.53 2.51
C ILE A 65 2.44 7.08 2.82
N CYS A 66 3.03 6.13 2.11
CA CYS A 66 2.74 4.70 2.23
C CYS A 66 3.64 4.01 3.28
N GLY A 67 3.17 2.89 3.81
CA GLY A 67 3.99 2.01 4.64
C GLY A 67 5.24 1.48 3.92
N SER A 68 5.20 1.31 2.59
CA SER A 68 6.33 0.92 1.75
C SER A 68 7.41 2.01 1.68
N ASP A 69 7.02 3.29 1.62
CA ASP A 69 7.95 4.42 1.69
C ASP A 69 8.67 4.41 3.05
N LEU A 70 7.92 4.25 4.14
CA LEU A 70 8.49 4.17 5.49
C LEU A 70 9.41 2.95 5.68
N ALA A 71 9.06 1.80 5.08
CA ALA A 71 9.91 0.61 5.11
C ALA A 71 11.23 0.85 4.37
N LEU A 72 11.21 1.55 3.23
CA LEU A 72 12.41 1.95 2.51
C LEU A 72 13.28 2.89 3.36
N LEU A 73 12.69 3.95 3.93
CA LEU A 73 13.39 4.96 4.70
C LEU A 73 14.03 4.40 5.99
N THR A 74 13.41 3.38 6.57
CA THR A 74 13.93 2.68 7.76
C THR A 74 14.81 1.47 7.46
N GLY A 75 15.18 1.24 6.18
CA GLY A 75 16.01 0.11 5.77
C GLY A 75 15.36 -1.27 5.96
N ARG A 76 14.03 -1.32 6.12
CA ARG A 76 13.26 -2.56 6.26
C ARG A 76 12.77 -3.14 4.95
N SER A 77 12.89 -2.40 3.85
CA SER A 77 12.63 -2.94 2.50
C SER A 77 13.53 -4.12 2.19
N SER A 78 12.97 -5.13 1.54
CA SER A 78 13.74 -6.29 1.11
C SER A 78 14.78 -5.92 0.05
N PRO A 79 16.04 -6.38 0.17
CA PRO A 79 17.06 -6.23 -0.87
C PRO A 79 16.64 -6.85 -2.21
N TYR A 80 15.69 -7.79 -2.21
CA TYR A 80 15.10 -8.38 -3.41
C TYR A 80 14.56 -7.32 -4.39
N LEU A 81 14.04 -6.19 -3.88
CA LEU A 81 13.51 -5.10 -4.69
C LEU A 81 14.61 -4.21 -5.32
N GLY A 82 15.85 -4.31 -4.88
CA GLY A 82 16.95 -3.46 -5.35
C GLY A 82 17.12 -3.42 -6.86
N PRO A 83 17.24 -4.56 -7.56
CA PRO A 83 17.36 -4.62 -9.02
C PRO A 83 16.11 -4.12 -9.77
N LEU A 84 14.98 -4.04 -9.09
CA LEU A 84 13.68 -3.63 -9.65
C LEU A 84 13.42 -2.13 -9.51
N THR A 85 14.42 -1.35 -9.10
CA THR A 85 14.35 0.10 -8.90
C THR A 85 15.56 0.79 -9.51
N SER A 86 15.45 2.04 -9.86
CA SER A 86 16.56 2.86 -10.36
C SER A 86 16.69 4.15 -9.56
N MET A 87 17.91 4.49 -9.14
CA MET A 87 18.17 5.67 -8.30
C MET A 87 18.95 6.74 -9.04
N PRO A 88 18.79 8.02 -8.70
CA PRO A 88 17.89 8.57 -7.68
C PRO A 88 16.44 8.61 -8.17
N PHE A 89 15.46 8.52 -7.27
CA PHE A 89 14.05 8.65 -7.60
C PHE A 89 13.31 9.55 -6.60
N VAL A 90 12.22 10.16 -7.05
CA VAL A 90 11.30 10.92 -6.21
C VAL A 90 10.22 9.98 -5.70
N LEU A 91 9.97 9.96 -4.39
CA LEU A 91 8.96 9.11 -3.76
C LEU A 91 7.52 9.58 -4.05
N GLY A 92 6.56 8.78 -3.61
CA GLY A 92 5.12 9.05 -3.70
C GLY A 92 4.46 8.38 -4.90
N HIS A 93 3.64 7.38 -4.61
CA HIS A 93 2.90 6.59 -5.60
C HIS A 93 1.39 6.63 -5.38
N GLU A 94 0.91 7.14 -4.26
CA GLU A 94 -0.50 7.38 -3.99
C GLU A 94 -0.82 8.84 -4.33
N VAL A 95 -1.36 9.11 -5.52
CA VAL A 95 -1.43 10.49 -6.05
C VAL A 95 -2.81 10.80 -6.61
N VAL A 96 -3.35 11.94 -6.22
CA VAL A 96 -4.37 12.67 -6.96
C VAL A 96 -3.75 13.97 -7.49
N GLY A 97 -3.98 14.27 -8.76
CA GLY A 97 -3.36 15.43 -9.42
C GLY A 97 -4.15 15.94 -10.61
N ARG A 98 -3.55 16.88 -11.33
CA ARG A 98 -4.10 17.46 -12.55
C ARG A 98 -3.12 17.31 -13.70
N THR A 99 -3.63 16.92 -14.87
CA THR A 99 -2.82 16.85 -16.09
C THR A 99 -2.38 18.25 -16.53
N LEU A 100 -1.11 18.40 -16.91
CA LEU A 100 -0.57 19.66 -17.42
C LEU A 100 -0.52 19.72 -18.95
N ASP A 101 -0.60 18.57 -19.60
CA ASP A 101 -0.65 18.44 -21.04
C ASP A 101 -1.94 17.72 -21.44
N GLU A 102 -2.38 17.91 -22.68
CA GLU A 102 -3.53 17.25 -23.25
C GLU A 102 -3.16 15.85 -23.70
N LEU A 103 -4.05 14.89 -23.49
CA LEU A 103 -3.98 13.52 -23.99
C LEU A 103 -5.28 13.16 -24.74
N PRO A 104 -5.26 12.20 -25.66
CA PRO A 104 -6.47 11.74 -26.32
C PRO A 104 -7.55 11.33 -25.31
N GLY A 105 -8.69 12.01 -25.35
CA GLY A 105 -9.82 11.79 -24.43
C GLY A 105 -9.62 12.33 -22.99
N LEU A 106 -8.53 13.03 -22.71
CA LEU A 106 -8.23 13.60 -21.40
C LEU A 106 -7.67 15.03 -21.55
N PRO A 107 -8.52 16.09 -21.49
CA PRO A 107 -8.11 17.48 -21.61
C PRO A 107 -7.07 17.89 -20.56
N ARG A 108 -6.27 18.89 -20.89
CA ARG A 108 -5.40 19.56 -19.92
C ARG A 108 -6.22 20.04 -18.72
N GLY A 109 -5.67 19.88 -17.51
CA GLY A 109 -6.31 20.24 -16.25
C GLY A 109 -7.25 19.16 -15.71
N SER A 110 -7.42 18.05 -16.43
CA SER A 110 -8.22 16.90 -15.97
C SER A 110 -7.72 16.42 -14.62
N ARG A 111 -8.65 16.16 -13.73
CA ARG A 111 -8.39 15.66 -12.40
C ARG A 111 -8.33 14.14 -12.42
N VAL A 112 -7.21 13.59 -11.95
CA VAL A 112 -6.89 12.16 -12.10
C VAL A 112 -6.30 11.57 -10.83
N VAL A 113 -6.49 10.27 -10.63
CA VAL A 113 -5.68 9.42 -9.77
C VAL A 113 -4.78 8.54 -10.61
N ILE A 114 -3.65 8.11 -10.06
CA ILE A 114 -2.59 7.45 -10.80
C ILE A 114 -2.46 6.00 -10.38
N ASP A 115 -2.59 5.05 -11.34
CA ASP A 115 -2.12 3.68 -11.19
C ASP A 115 -0.58 3.70 -11.28
N PRO A 116 0.15 3.45 -10.18
CA PRO A 116 1.59 3.62 -10.19
C PRO A 116 2.34 2.50 -10.94
N VAL A 117 1.71 1.38 -11.27
CA VAL A 117 2.37 0.21 -11.84
C VAL A 117 3.01 0.52 -13.19
N LEU A 118 4.32 0.32 -13.30
CA LEU A 118 5.08 0.47 -14.55
C LEU A 118 5.14 -0.87 -15.30
N ARG A 119 4.29 -0.98 -16.31
CA ARG A 119 4.06 -2.19 -17.11
C ARG A 119 4.53 -2.04 -18.56
N CYS A 120 4.33 -3.05 -19.41
CA CYS A 120 4.74 -3.02 -20.81
C CYS A 120 4.32 -1.74 -21.55
N ALA A 121 3.07 -1.27 -21.36
CA ALA A 121 2.56 -0.06 -22.02
C ALA A 121 3.40 1.17 -21.70
N THR A 122 3.70 1.42 -20.40
CA THR A 122 4.53 2.56 -19.98
C THR A 122 5.96 2.47 -20.50
N ARG A 123 6.42 1.29 -20.86
CA ARG A 123 7.79 1.02 -21.33
C ARG A 123 7.94 1.00 -22.85
N GLY A 124 6.84 1.24 -23.59
CA GLY A 124 6.83 1.15 -25.06
C GLY A 124 7.11 -0.25 -25.58
N LEU A 125 6.70 -1.28 -24.83
CA LEU A 125 6.92 -2.69 -25.16
C LEU A 125 5.59 -3.36 -25.53
N PRO A 126 5.61 -4.34 -26.45
CA PRO A 126 4.48 -5.24 -26.66
C PRO A 126 4.09 -5.90 -25.32
N ALA A 127 2.80 -6.12 -25.12
CA ALA A 127 2.32 -6.70 -23.86
C ALA A 127 2.91 -8.10 -23.62
N CYS A 128 3.42 -8.36 -22.42
CA CYS A 128 3.82 -9.69 -21.98
C CYS A 128 2.58 -10.54 -21.61
N PRO A 129 2.69 -11.86 -21.41
CA PRO A 129 1.55 -12.70 -21.06
C PRO A 129 0.73 -12.19 -19.88
N ALA A 130 1.39 -11.72 -18.82
CA ALA A 130 0.71 -11.16 -17.65
C ALA A 130 -0.09 -9.88 -18.00
N CYS A 131 0.49 -8.97 -18.79
CA CYS A 131 -0.19 -7.76 -19.24
C CYS A 131 -1.35 -8.06 -20.20
N LEU A 132 -1.22 -9.07 -21.08
CA LEU A 132 -2.30 -9.52 -21.95
C LEU A 132 -3.49 -10.10 -21.17
N ALA A 133 -3.22 -10.81 -20.09
CA ALA A 133 -4.23 -11.35 -19.18
C ALA A 133 -4.77 -10.32 -18.17
N GLY A 134 -4.43 -9.03 -18.29
CA GLY A 134 -4.86 -7.99 -17.37
C GLY A 134 -4.16 -8.00 -15.99
N HIS A 135 -3.26 -8.94 -15.73
CA HIS A 135 -2.49 -9.04 -14.49
C HIS A 135 -1.27 -8.11 -14.48
N THR A 136 -1.51 -6.83 -14.66
CA THR A 136 -0.45 -5.82 -14.89
C THR A 136 0.55 -5.67 -13.76
N CYS A 137 0.14 -5.91 -12.52
CA CYS A 137 1.04 -5.95 -11.35
C CYS A 137 2.05 -7.12 -11.38
N ARG A 138 1.89 -8.08 -12.29
CA ARG A 138 2.78 -9.22 -12.50
C ARG A 138 3.63 -9.07 -13.75
N CYS A 139 3.75 -7.84 -14.30
CA CYS A 139 4.60 -7.59 -15.46
C CYS A 139 6.04 -7.94 -15.14
N ASP A 140 6.65 -8.84 -15.93
CA ASP A 140 8.02 -9.29 -15.78
C ASP A 140 9.04 -8.44 -16.55
N ARG A 141 8.55 -7.42 -17.29
CA ARG A 141 9.40 -6.53 -18.11
C ARG A 141 9.68 -5.17 -17.45
N ILE A 142 9.70 -5.12 -16.14
CA ILE A 142 9.83 -3.87 -15.35
C ILE A 142 11.24 -3.29 -15.33
N THR A 143 12.24 -3.97 -15.92
CA THR A 143 13.64 -3.55 -15.96
C THR A 143 14.14 -3.23 -17.38
N ILE A 144 13.30 -3.39 -18.41
CA ILE A 144 13.66 -3.19 -19.81
C ILE A 144 12.70 -2.21 -20.49
N GLY A 145 13.03 -1.80 -21.71
CA GLY A 145 12.25 -0.84 -22.49
C GLY A 145 12.77 0.59 -22.31
N ARG A 146 11.92 1.58 -22.59
CA ARG A 146 12.31 3.01 -22.57
C ARG A 146 12.59 3.60 -21.19
N LEU A 147 12.06 3.00 -20.14
CA LEU A 147 12.27 3.45 -18.76
C LEU A 147 13.39 2.66 -18.10
N ALA A 148 14.13 3.31 -17.23
CA ALA A 148 15.00 2.65 -16.27
C ALA A 148 14.23 1.63 -15.41
N ALA A 149 14.94 0.72 -14.73
CA ALA A 149 14.30 -0.24 -13.85
C ALA A 149 13.35 0.46 -12.86
N GLY A 150 12.13 -0.05 -12.73
CA GLY A 150 11.13 0.54 -11.84
C GLY A 150 9.87 -0.33 -11.81
N LEU A 151 9.51 -0.79 -10.62
CA LEU A 151 8.28 -1.57 -10.41
C LEU A 151 7.03 -0.68 -10.45
N GLN A 152 7.19 0.58 -10.03
CA GLN A 152 6.11 1.57 -10.02
C GLN A 152 6.68 3.00 -10.02
N THR A 153 5.85 3.97 -10.36
CA THR A 153 6.07 5.39 -10.12
C THR A 153 6.45 5.61 -8.65
N GLY A 154 7.39 6.51 -8.37
CA GLY A 154 7.92 6.68 -7.02
C GLY A 154 9.10 5.75 -6.67
N PHE A 155 9.45 4.80 -7.59
CA PHE A 155 10.59 3.89 -7.48
C PHE A 155 11.33 3.73 -8.82
N CYS A 156 11.16 4.70 -9.72
CA CYS A 156 11.82 4.78 -11.03
C CYS A 156 12.43 6.18 -11.22
N ALA A 157 13.67 6.25 -11.67
CA ALA A 157 14.38 7.50 -11.87
C ALA A 157 13.73 8.42 -12.93
N ASP A 158 13.04 7.83 -13.92
CA ASP A 158 12.55 8.54 -15.09
C ASP A 158 11.14 9.10 -14.91
N THR A 159 10.32 8.55 -14.00
CA THR A 159 8.92 8.99 -13.83
C THR A 159 8.75 10.06 -12.77
N GLY A 160 9.70 10.18 -11.85
CA GLY A 160 9.49 10.96 -10.65
C GLY A 160 8.46 10.29 -9.72
N GLY A 161 7.79 11.08 -8.91
CA GLY A 161 6.78 10.65 -7.95
C GLY A 161 6.01 11.82 -7.35
N GLY A 162 4.95 11.52 -6.62
CA GLY A 162 4.03 12.52 -6.08
C GLY A 162 4.62 13.43 -4.99
N TRP A 163 5.82 13.12 -4.45
CA TRP A 163 6.50 14.05 -3.55
C TRP A 163 7.31 15.07 -4.34
N SER A 164 6.69 15.60 -5.40
CA SER A 164 7.21 16.67 -6.22
C SER A 164 6.08 17.57 -6.74
N ARG A 165 6.43 18.75 -7.20
CA ARG A 165 5.46 19.66 -7.84
C ARG A 165 5.01 19.14 -9.21
N ARG A 166 5.83 18.35 -9.90
CA ARG A 166 5.51 17.77 -11.22
C ARG A 166 6.15 16.41 -11.39
N MET A 167 5.41 15.50 -11.97
CA MET A 167 5.84 14.13 -12.28
C MET A 167 5.38 13.73 -13.67
N LEU A 168 5.97 12.67 -14.23
CA LEU A 168 5.55 12.07 -15.51
C LEU A 168 4.62 10.90 -15.28
N THR A 169 3.60 10.82 -16.12
CA THR A 169 2.63 9.72 -16.08
C THR A 169 2.23 9.34 -17.51
N HIS A 170 2.17 8.07 -17.79
CA HIS A 170 1.68 7.54 -19.05
C HIS A 170 0.16 7.52 -19.07
N ALA A 171 -0.47 7.75 -20.24
CA ALA A 171 -1.94 7.74 -20.42
C ALA A 171 -2.60 6.51 -19.78
N SER A 172 -1.97 5.33 -19.89
CA SER A 172 -2.51 4.08 -19.35
C SER A 172 -2.49 3.98 -17.80
N GLN A 173 -1.92 4.94 -17.11
CA GLN A 173 -1.87 5.01 -15.64
C GLN A 173 -2.92 5.99 -15.08
N LEU A 174 -3.59 6.76 -15.94
CA LEU A 174 -4.47 7.84 -15.53
C LEU A 174 -5.92 7.36 -15.43
N HIS A 175 -6.55 7.64 -14.31
CA HIS A 175 -7.96 7.38 -14.08
C HIS A 175 -8.64 8.70 -13.68
N PRO A 176 -9.54 9.23 -14.55
CA PRO A 176 -10.32 10.42 -14.21
C PRO A 176 -11.15 10.22 -12.95
N VAL A 177 -11.20 11.23 -12.11
CA VAL A 177 -12.02 11.21 -10.89
C VAL A 177 -13.24 12.10 -11.02
N PRO A 178 -14.43 11.68 -10.51
CA PRO A 178 -15.63 12.51 -10.50
C PRO A 178 -15.39 13.81 -9.72
N ASP A 179 -16.01 14.91 -10.17
CA ASP A 179 -15.91 16.20 -9.49
C ASP A 179 -16.43 16.16 -8.05
N SER A 180 -17.39 15.29 -7.78
CA SER A 180 -17.95 15.07 -6.44
C SER A 180 -16.97 14.41 -5.46
N LEU A 181 -15.93 13.72 -5.95
CA LEU A 181 -14.96 13.04 -5.09
C LEU A 181 -13.88 14.04 -4.64
N ARG A 182 -13.85 14.40 -3.36
CA ARG A 182 -12.85 15.33 -2.79
C ARG A 182 -11.44 14.75 -2.87
N ASP A 183 -10.43 15.62 -2.96
CA ASP A 183 -9.03 15.20 -3.11
C ASP A 183 -8.52 14.36 -1.93
N GLU A 184 -9.01 14.65 -0.71
CA GLU A 184 -8.68 13.87 0.49
C GLU A 184 -9.18 12.42 0.42
N ILE A 185 -10.24 12.18 -0.34
CA ILE A 185 -10.75 10.81 -0.58
C ILE A 185 -10.08 10.25 -1.84
N ALA A 186 -9.92 11.06 -2.88
CA ALA A 186 -9.31 10.63 -4.15
C ALA A 186 -7.86 10.13 -3.97
N VAL A 187 -7.08 10.69 -3.05
CA VAL A 187 -5.72 10.21 -2.74
C VAL A 187 -5.70 8.82 -2.09
N LEU A 188 -6.84 8.34 -1.56
CA LEU A 188 -7.00 6.99 -1.02
C LEU A 188 -7.36 5.95 -2.09
N VAL A 189 -7.63 6.36 -3.32
CA VAL A 189 -8.05 5.45 -4.40
C VAL A 189 -6.94 4.44 -4.73
N GLU A 190 -5.68 4.84 -4.75
CA GLU A 190 -4.58 3.90 -5.01
C GLU A 190 -4.51 2.80 -3.93
N PRO A 191 -4.39 3.09 -2.62
CA PRO A 191 -4.40 2.03 -1.61
C PRO A 191 -5.74 1.27 -1.54
N LEU A 192 -6.86 1.87 -1.95
CA LEU A 192 -8.14 1.17 -2.08
C LEU A 192 -8.12 0.21 -3.27
N ALA A 193 -7.50 0.56 -4.39
CA ALA A 193 -7.31 -0.35 -5.53
C ALA A 193 -6.45 -1.56 -5.14
N CYS A 194 -5.41 -1.35 -4.33
CA CYS A 194 -4.64 -2.46 -3.74
C CYS A 194 -5.51 -3.36 -2.84
N ALA A 195 -6.42 -2.78 -2.07
CA ALA A 195 -7.35 -3.52 -1.21
C ALA A 195 -8.39 -4.31 -2.02
N VAL A 196 -8.93 -3.72 -3.09
CA VAL A 196 -9.81 -4.38 -4.06
C VAL A 196 -9.09 -5.57 -4.70
N HIS A 197 -7.85 -5.35 -5.16
CA HIS A 197 -7.01 -6.40 -5.70
C HIS A 197 -6.82 -7.54 -4.70
N ALA A 198 -6.46 -7.22 -3.46
CA ALA A 198 -6.27 -8.22 -2.41
C ALA A 198 -7.55 -9.05 -2.17
N ALA A 199 -8.72 -8.41 -2.08
CA ALA A 199 -10.00 -9.07 -1.89
C ALA A 199 -10.37 -10.02 -3.05
N ARG A 200 -9.85 -9.77 -4.25
CA ARG A 200 -10.06 -10.60 -5.46
C ARG A 200 -9.00 -11.68 -5.68
N ARG A 201 -7.96 -11.73 -4.83
CA ARG A 201 -6.85 -12.69 -5.03
C ARG A 201 -7.24 -14.14 -4.80
N VAL A 202 -8.27 -14.38 -4.05
CA VAL A 202 -8.78 -15.72 -3.71
C VAL A 202 -10.31 -15.72 -3.74
N PRO A 203 -10.95 -16.82 -4.11
CA PRO A 203 -12.40 -16.95 -4.00
C PRO A 203 -12.80 -16.92 -2.51
N ILE A 204 -13.79 -16.10 -2.19
CA ILE A 204 -14.35 -16.02 -0.84
C ILE A 204 -15.73 -16.69 -0.86
N THR A 205 -15.80 -17.85 -0.24
CA THR A 205 -17.05 -18.62 -0.13
C THR A 205 -18.09 -17.81 0.66
N PRO A 206 -19.37 -17.78 0.23
CA PRO A 206 -20.42 -17.14 0.99
C PRO A 206 -20.46 -17.60 2.46
N GLY A 207 -20.47 -16.64 3.38
CA GLY A 207 -20.44 -16.91 4.82
C GLY A 207 -19.05 -17.20 5.41
N ALA A 208 -17.97 -17.19 4.61
CA ALA A 208 -16.63 -17.41 5.11
C ALA A 208 -16.24 -16.40 6.21
N SER A 209 -15.56 -16.89 7.24
CA SER A 209 -15.00 -16.09 8.32
C SER A 209 -13.63 -15.53 7.92
N VAL A 210 -13.47 -14.22 8.04
CA VAL A 210 -12.28 -13.49 7.56
C VAL A 210 -11.62 -12.72 8.68
N LEU A 211 -10.30 -12.78 8.76
CA LEU A 211 -9.48 -11.99 9.68
C LEU A 211 -8.65 -10.96 8.91
N VAL A 212 -8.78 -9.68 9.25
CA VAL A 212 -7.90 -8.62 8.76
C VAL A 212 -6.91 -8.25 9.85
N ILE A 213 -5.63 -8.36 9.58
CA ILE A 213 -4.55 -8.11 10.54
C ILE A 213 -3.91 -6.77 10.24
N GLY A 214 -4.11 -5.82 11.17
CA GLY A 214 -3.70 -4.43 11.02
C GLY A 214 -4.84 -3.55 10.52
N ALA A 215 -5.12 -2.47 11.25
CA ALA A 215 -6.14 -1.49 10.94
C ALA A 215 -5.53 -0.11 10.57
N GLY A 216 -4.42 -0.13 9.83
CA GLY A 216 -3.89 1.03 9.11
C GLY A 216 -4.69 1.27 7.82
N THR A 217 -4.23 2.20 6.98
CA THR A 217 -4.91 2.55 5.72
C THR A 217 -5.30 1.32 4.90
N VAL A 218 -4.34 0.46 4.55
CA VAL A 218 -4.61 -0.73 3.71
C VAL A 218 -5.57 -1.70 4.39
N GLY A 219 -5.40 -1.98 5.70
CA GLY A 219 -6.27 -2.93 6.40
C GLY A 219 -7.72 -2.44 6.52
N LEU A 220 -7.94 -1.15 6.79
CA LEU A 220 -9.29 -0.55 6.81
C LEU A 220 -9.93 -0.56 5.41
N LEU A 221 -9.16 -0.25 4.36
CA LEU A 221 -9.64 -0.31 2.99
C LEU A 221 -9.89 -1.76 2.52
N THR A 222 -9.09 -2.72 3.00
CA THR A 222 -9.34 -4.16 2.76
C THR A 222 -10.64 -4.61 3.42
N LEU A 223 -10.92 -4.18 4.65
CA LEU A 223 -12.22 -4.42 5.30
C LEU A 223 -13.37 -3.85 4.46
N LEU A 224 -13.24 -2.61 3.98
CA LEU A 224 -14.23 -1.98 3.11
C LEU A 224 -14.48 -2.81 1.83
N ALA A 225 -13.39 -3.20 1.14
CA ALA A 225 -13.48 -4.02 -0.07
C ALA A 225 -14.16 -5.38 0.20
N LEU A 226 -13.79 -6.06 1.28
CA LEU A 226 -14.40 -7.33 1.70
C LEU A 226 -15.91 -7.19 1.93
N ARG A 227 -16.32 -6.13 2.63
CA ARG A 227 -17.74 -5.89 2.95
C ARG A 227 -18.59 -5.49 1.75
N LYS A 228 -17.99 -4.82 0.77
CA LYS A 228 -18.73 -4.30 -0.40
C LYS A 228 -18.68 -5.21 -1.62
N LEU A 229 -17.61 -5.99 -1.79
CA LEU A 229 -17.34 -6.72 -3.03
C LEU A 229 -17.41 -8.24 -2.86
N THR A 230 -17.56 -8.75 -1.64
CA THR A 230 -17.52 -10.19 -1.40
C THR A 230 -18.72 -10.67 -0.57
N ALA A 231 -18.93 -11.98 -0.58
CA ALA A 231 -19.93 -12.63 0.26
C ALA A 231 -19.37 -13.08 1.62
N ALA A 232 -18.29 -12.46 2.10
CA ALA A 232 -17.72 -12.74 3.42
C ALA A 232 -18.79 -12.63 4.52
N GLY A 233 -18.83 -13.60 5.42
CA GLY A 233 -19.72 -13.62 6.57
C GLY A 233 -19.20 -12.70 7.68
N GLU A 234 -18.51 -13.25 8.67
CA GLU A 234 -17.88 -12.47 9.72
C GLU A 234 -16.52 -11.94 9.25
N VAL A 235 -16.29 -10.64 9.47
CA VAL A 235 -14.97 -10.03 9.26
C VAL A 235 -14.46 -9.46 10.57
N HIS A 236 -13.43 -10.08 11.10
CA HIS A 236 -12.75 -9.68 12.32
C HIS A 236 -11.53 -8.83 11.97
N VAL A 237 -11.25 -7.79 12.78
CA VAL A 237 -10.14 -6.88 12.53
C VAL A 237 -9.24 -6.79 13.75
N ILE A 238 -7.94 -6.99 13.57
CA ILE A 238 -6.96 -6.73 14.64
C ILE A 238 -6.52 -5.27 14.54
N ALA A 239 -6.84 -4.48 15.55
CA ALA A 239 -6.49 -3.07 15.65
C ALA A 239 -5.64 -2.80 16.89
N LYS A 240 -4.55 -2.03 16.73
CA LYS A 240 -3.64 -1.67 17.82
C LYS A 240 -4.08 -0.41 18.56
N HIS A 241 -4.71 0.53 17.89
CA HIS A 241 -5.08 1.85 18.42
C HIS A 241 -6.59 2.05 18.39
N ARG A 242 -7.11 2.83 19.37
CA ARG A 242 -8.55 3.05 19.55
C ARG A 242 -9.21 3.66 18.30
N HIS A 243 -8.63 4.73 17.75
CA HIS A 243 -9.18 5.38 16.55
C HIS A 243 -9.26 4.43 15.35
N GLN A 244 -8.28 3.53 15.19
CA GLN A 244 -8.30 2.48 14.15
C GLN A 244 -9.44 1.48 14.41
N ALA A 245 -9.65 1.11 15.69
CA ALA A 245 -10.74 0.22 16.09
C ALA A 245 -12.12 0.85 15.81
N ASP A 246 -12.25 2.14 16.07
CA ASP A 246 -13.50 2.89 15.82
C ASP A 246 -13.79 2.95 14.32
N ARG A 247 -12.80 3.28 13.48
CA ARG A 247 -12.91 3.24 12.02
C ARG A 247 -13.24 1.85 11.47
N ALA A 248 -12.66 0.78 12.04
CA ALA A 248 -12.99 -0.58 11.64
C ALA A 248 -14.48 -0.92 11.93
N ARG A 249 -15.02 -0.46 13.05
CA ARG A 249 -16.47 -0.63 13.36
C ARG A 249 -17.35 0.12 12.38
N GLU A 250 -17.01 1.37 12.06
CA GLU A 250 -17.72 2.20 11.08
C GLU A 250 -17.76 1.54 9.69
N LEU A 251 -16.70 0.84 9.29
CA LEU A 251 -16.60 0.09 8.04
C LEU A 251 -17.25 -1.30 8.09
N GLY A 252 -17.86 -1.69 9.21
CA GLY A 252 -18.63 -2.92 9.33
C GLY A 252 -17.83 -4.15 9.77
N ALA A 253 -16.76 -3.97 10.56
CA ALA A 253 -16.11 -5.09 11.24
C ALA A 253 -17.11 -5.79 12.17
N THR A 254 -17.23 -7.12 12.07
CA THR A 254 -18.06 -7.92 12.99
C THR A 254 -17.50 -7.84 14.40
N GLN A 255 -16.18 -7.94 14.52
CA GLN A 255 -15.49 -7.80 15.79
C GLN A 255 -14.15 -7.08 15.58
N VAL A 256 -13.79 -6.21 16.53
CA VAL A 256 -12.46 -5.61 16.59
C VAL A 256 -11.71 -6.18 17.78
N ILE A 257 -10.50 -6.66 17.53
CA ILE A 257 -9.66 -7.39 18.48
C ILE A 257 -8.39 -6.59 18.74
N GLY A 258 -8.01 -6.43 20.00
CA GLY A 258 -6.72 -5.85 20.39
C GLY A 258 -5.56 -6.84 20.21
N THR A 259 -4.36 -6.34 20.01
CA THR A 259 -3.15 -7.14 19.74
C THR A 259 -2.72 -8.09 20.86
N GLY A 260 -3.10 -7.83 22.11
CA GLY A 260 -2.68 -8.62 23.27
C GLY A 260 -3.50 -9.88 23.56
N SER A 261 -4.63 -10.11 22.85
CA SER A 261 -5.56 -11.19 23.16
C SER A 261 -6.14 -11.92 21.94
N THR A 262 -5.43 -11.84 20.81
CA THR A 262 -5.93 -12.28 19.50
C THR A 262 -6.42 -13.73 19.51
N ALA A 263 -5.59 -14.69 19.91
CA ALA A 263 -5.93 -16.12 19.90
C ALA A 263 -7.13 -16.42 20.80
N ARG A 264 -7.21 -15.82 21.99
CA ARG A 264 -8.33 -16.02 22.93
C ARG A 264 -9.63 -15.39 22.43
N ALA A 265 -9.55 -14.26 21.76
CA ALA A 265 -10.71 -13.59 21.17
C ALA A 265 -11.25 -14.41 19.99
N LEU A 266 -10.40 -14.82 19.08
CA LEU A 266 -10.77 -15.67 17.93
C LEU A 266 -11.31 -17.03 18.36
N ARG A 267 -10.74 -17.66 19.40
CA ARG A 267 -11.30 -18.88 19.98
C ARG A 267 -12.78 -18.72 20.34
N ARG A 268 -13.15 -17.62 20.97
CA ARG A 268 -14.54 -17.37 21.39
C ARG A 268 -15.50 -17.22 20.22
N SER A 269 -15.07 -16.56 19.14
CA SER A 269 -15.91 -16.34 17.97
C SER A 269 -15.99 -17.56 17.04
N THR A 270 -14.94 -18.35 16.95
CA THR A 270 -14.89 -19.51 16.03
C THR A 270 -15.21 -20.84 16.69
N GLY A 271 -15.27 -20.91 18.02
CA GLY A 271 -15.36 -22.18 18.74
C GLY A 271 -14.12 -23.06 18.64
N ALA A 272 -13.01 -22.56 18.09
CA ALA A 272 -11.77 -23.29 17.93
C ALA A 272 -11.12 -23.67 19.27
N LEU A 273 -10.29 -24.71 19.26
CA LEU A 273 -9.46 -25.06 20.41
C LEU A 273 -8.21 -24.18 20.41
N LEU A 274 -7.95 -23.49 21.51
CA LEU A 274 -6.69 -22.79 21.73
C LEU A 274 -5.67 -23.77 22.34
N LEU A 275 -4.58 -23.96 21.64
CA LEU A 275 -3.43 -24.72 22.12
C LEU A 275 -2.28 -23.76 22.44
N GLU A 276 -1.70 -23.96 23.61
CA GLU A 276 -0.56 -23.18 24.09
C GLU A 276 0.65 -24.11 24.14
N PRO A 277 1.66 -23.92 23.28
CA PRO A 277 2.90 -24.71 23.34
C PRO A 277 3.70 -24.32 24.57
N GLU A 278 4.61 -25.19 25.00
CA GLU A 278 5.51 -24.94 26.14
C GLU A 278 6.34 -23.64 25.94
N PHE A 279 6.74 -23.38 24.70
CA PHE A 279 7.43 -22.15 24.29
C PHE A 279 6.78 -21.53 23.05
N GLY A 280 6.62 -20.22 23.04
CA GLY A 280 6.08 -19.46 21.90
C GLY A 280 4.63 -19.04 22.06
N GLU A 281 4.01 -18.63 20.96
CA GLU A 281 2.63 -18.13 20.93
C GLU A 281 1.63 -19.25 20.73
N GLY A 282 0.47 -19.15 21.38
CA GLY A 282 -0.65 -20.05 21.19
C GLY A 282 -1.21 -20.02 19.77
N TYR A 283 -1.86 -21.09 19.35
CA TYR A 283 -2.49 -21.22 18.04
C TYR A 283 -3.85 -21.90 18.14
N LEU A 284 -4.66 -21.79 17.07
CA LEU A 284 -6.01 -22.34 17.03
C LEU A 284 -6.03 -23.68 16.25
N LEU A 285 -6.65 -24.70 16.81
CA LEU A 285 -7.18 -25.83 16.03
C LEU A 285 -8.62 -25.53 15.66
N GLY A 286 -8.91 -25.40 14.39
CA GLY A 286 -10.05 -24.69 13.84
C GLY A 286 -9.62 -23.25 13.51
N GLY A 287 -10.50 -22.28 13.63
CA GLY A 287 -10.20 -20.86 13.39
C GLY A 287 -10.83 -20.30 12.12
N MET A 288 -10.24 -19.26 11.59
CA MET A 288 -10.78 -18.49 10.46
C MET A 288 -10.54 -19.19 9.12
N ASP A 289 -11.41 -18.95 8.14
CA ASP A 289 -11.23 -19.46 6.77
C ASP A 289 -10.12 -18.72 6.03
N LEU A 290 -10.08 -17.40 6.17
CA LEU A 290 -9.16 -16.52 5.47
C LEU A 290 -8.52 -15.50 6.43
N ALA A 291 -7.30 -15.08 6.12
CA ALA A 291 -6.65 -13.97 6.79
C ALA A 291 -5.99 -13.03 5.77
N PHE A 292 -6.18 -11.73 5.94
CA PHE A 292 -5.52 -10.68 5.18
C PHE A 292 -4.46 -10.02 6.05
N GLU A 293 -3.19 -10.21 5.71
CA GLU A 293 -2.08 -9.62 6.43
C GLU A 293 -1.75 -8.25 5.81
N CYS A 294 -2.03 -7.17 6.55
CA CYS A 294 -1.92 -5.79 6.09
C CYS A 294 -0.88 -4.97 6.87
N THR A 295 -0.07 -5.61 7.73
CA THR A 295 0.95 -4.92 8.52
C THR A 295 2.33 -4.92 7.88
N GLY A 296 2.61 -5.90 7.03
CA GLY A 296 3.93 -6.12 6.42
C GLY A 296 4.99 -6.62 7.41
N GLY A 297 4.59 -7.07 8.60
CA GLY A 297 5.50 -7.55 9.62
C GLY A 297 5.44 -9.06 9.84
N SER A 298 6.57 -9.68 10.24
CA SER A 298 6.61 -11.11 10.59
C SER A 298 5.61 -11.48 11.69
N ALA A 299 5.39 -10.62 12.66
CA ALA A 299 4.41 -10.85 13.73
C ALA A 299 2.97 -10.96 13.19
N GLY A 300 2.60 -10.09 12.24
CA GLY A 300 1.28 -10.15 11.57
C GLY A 300 1.11 -11.45 10.80
N LEU A 301 2.11 -11.84 10.01
CA LEU A 301 2.05 -13.07 9.23
C LEU A 301 2.05 -14.32 10.11
N ASN A 302 2.83 -14.37 11.20
CA ASN A 302 2.77 -15.45 12.19
C ASN A 302 1.37 -15.53 12.83
N THR A 303 0.77 -14.39 13.18
CA THR A 303 -0.60 -14.34 13.71
C THR A 303 -1.60 -14.89 12.69
N ALA A 304 -1.47 -14.54 11.40
CA ALA A 304 -2.32 -15.04 10.33
C ALA A 304 -2.27 -16.57 10.25
N LEU A 305 -1.06 -17.13 10.12
CA LEU A 305 -0.85 -18.59 9.97
C LEU A 305 -1.38 -19.37 11.17
N ARG A 306 -1.29 -18.82 12.39
CA ARG A 306 -1.73 -19.46 13.65
C ARG A 306 -3.23 -19.33 13.94
N SER A 307 -3.92 -18.46 13.19
CA SER A 307 -5.34 -18.15 13.40
C SER A 307 -6.29 -18.87 12.44
N LEU A 308 -5.78 -19.54 11.41
CA LEU A 308 -6.58 -20.20 10.39
C LEU A 308 -6.96 -21.64 10.77
N ARG A 309 -8.06 -22.14 10.21
CA ARG A 309 -8.35 -23.56 10.17
C ARG A 309 -7.42 -24.30 9.18
N ALA A 310 -7.37 -25.62 9.24
CA ALA A 310 -6.67 -26.41 8.22
C ALA A 310 -7.22 -26.12 6.82
N GLY A 311 -6.35 -26.05 5.83
CA GLY A 311 -6.68 -25.66 4.44
C GLY A 311 -7.06 -24.20 4.25
N GLY A 312 -6.95 -23.36 5.28
CA GLY A 312 -7.24 -21.92 5.20
C GLY A 312 -6.21 -21.15 4.37
N THR A 313 -6.53 -19.90 4.00
CA THR A 313 -5.68 -19.10 3.12
C THR A 313 -5.28 -17.78 3.77
N VAL A 314 -3.99 -17.43 3.69
CA VAL A 314 -3.46 -16.10 4.00
C VAL A 314 -3.25 -15.33 2.71
N VAL A 315 -3.79 -14.12 2.63
CA VAL A 315 -3.46 -13.13 1.60
C VAL A 315 -2.49 -12.11 2.21
N ALA A 316 -1.25 -12.08 1.72
CA ALA A 316 -0.22 -11.14 2.15
C ALA A 316 -0.31 -9.87 1.31
N SER A 317 -0.93 -8.82 1.87
CA SER A 317 -1.06 -7.48 1.27
C SER A 317 0.01 -6.52 1.77
N GLY A 318 0.50 -6.72 3.00
CA GLY A 318 1.68 -6.03 3.50
C GLY A 318 2.95 -6.61 2.89
N MET A 319 4.00 -5.80 2.75
CA MET A 319 5.31 -6.27 2.27
C MET A 319 6.02 -7.05 3.41
N PRO A 320 5.98 -8.40 3.43
CA PRO A 320 6.49 -9.16 4.55
C PRO A 320 8.01 -9.13 4.57
N THR A 321 8.57 -8.78 5.72
CA THR A 321 10.02 -8.80 5.96
C THR A 321 10.33 -9.45 7.30
N GLY A 322 11.36 -10.27 7.37
CA GLY A 322 11.80 -10.94 8.58
C GLY A 322 11.48 -12.44 8.65
N GLY A 323 11.89 -13.07 9.72
CA GLY A 323 11.68 -14.50 9.94
C GLY A 323 10.21 -14.82 10.26
N VAL A 324 9.69 -15.86 9.61
CA VAL A 324 8.34 -16.39 9.82
C VAL A 324 8.44 -17.89 10.07
N ASP A 325 7.72 -18.39 11.07
CA ASP A 325 7.57 -19.81 11.31
C ASP A 325 6.55 -20.40 10.31
N LEU A 326 7.05 -21.16 9.35
CA LEU A 326 6.23 -21.81 8.33
C LEU A 326 5.68 -23.18 8.75
N THR A 327 5.91 -23.64 9.97
CA THR A 327 5.40 -24.92 10.48
C THR A 327 3.86 -24.99 10.37
N PRO A 328 3.08 -23.95 10.72
CA PRO A 328 1.62 -23.98 10.52
C PRO A 328 1.22 -24.08 9.05
N LEU A 329 1.95 -23.43 8.14
CA LEU A 329 1.70 -23.52 6.70
C LEU A 329 1.82 -24.98 6.21
N TRP A 330 2.92 -25.63 6.57
CA TRP A 330 3.19 -27.02 6.20
C TRP A 330 2.23 -28.00 6.87
N TYR A 331 2.14 -27.96 8.21
CA TYR A 331 1.38 -28.96 8.98
C TYR A 331 -0.12 -28.92 8.72
N ARG A 332 -0.67 -27.73 8.47
CA ARG A 332 -2.12 -27.54 8.29
C ARG A 332 -2.53 -27.35 6.83
N GLU A 333 -1.61 -27.57 5.90
CA GLU A 333 -1.83 -27.42 4.45
C GLU A 333 -2.46 -26.06 4.09
N LEU A 334 -1.94 -24.98 4.71
CA LEU A 334 -2.44 -23.64 4.45
C LEU A 334 -1.96 -23.14 3.09
N GLN A 335 -2.67 -22.17 2.53
CA GLN A 335 -2.24 -21.43 1.35
C GLN A 335 -1.71 -20.04 1.75
N LEU A 336 -0.62 -19.61 1.11
CA LEU A 336 -0.07 -18.25 1.25
C LEU A 336 -0.04 -17.59 -0.13
N VAL A 337 -0.83 -16.54 -0.30
CA VAL A 337 -1.03 -15.85 -1.58
C VAL A 337 -0.59 -14.40 -1.47
N GLY A 338 0.30 -13.94 -2.35
CA GLY A 338 0.71 -12.54 -2.42
C GLY A 338 -0.35 -11.66 -3.10
N ALA A 339 -0.50 -10.43 -2.62
CA ALA A 339 -1.31 -9.38 -3.24
C ALA A 339 -0.47 -8.08 -3.31
N TYR A 340 0.07 -7.80 -4.49
CA TYR A 340 0.90 -6.63 -4.74
C TYR A 340 0.18 -5.66 -5.67
N ALA A 341 0.12 -4.39 -5.30
CA ALA A 341 -0.45 -3.29 -6.08
C ALA A 341 -1.88 -3.57 -6.61
N SER A 342 -2.15 -3.19 -7.84
CA SER A 342 -3.45 -3.30 -8.53
C SER A 342 -3.28 -3.90 -9.92
N ALA A 343 -4.38 -4.35 -10.52
CA ALA A 343 -4.41 -4.90 -11.87
C ALA A 343 -5.55 -4.25 -12.68
N ILE A 344 -5.39 -4.18 -14.00
CA ILE A 344 -6.45 -3.68 -14.88
C ILE A 344 -7.57 -4.71 -15.11
N GLY A 345 -7.32 -5.98 -14.80
CA GLY A 345 -8.27 -7.07 -15.04
C GLY A 345 -8.42 -7.43 -16.54
N GLU A 346 -9.22 -8.42 -16.83
CA GLU A 346 -9.55 -8.80 -18.21
C GLU A 346 -10.41 -7.73 -18.89
N GLU A 347 -11.32 -7.10 -18.13
CA GLU A 347 -12.14 -5.96 -18.56
C GLU A 347 -11.62 -4.69 -17.87
N PRO A 348 -10.94 -3.77 -18.58
CA PRO A 348 -10.37 -2.57 -17.98
C PRO A 348 -11.37 -1.68 -17.23
N SER A 349 -12.63 -1.63 -17.68
CA SER A 349 -13.72 -0.90 -17.00
C SER A 349 -14.10 -1.47 -15.63
N ARG A 350 -13.73 -2.71 -15.36
CA ARG A 350 -13.97 -3.45 -14.10
C ARG A 350 -12.68 -3.74 -13.35
N GLY A 351 -11.59 -3.13 -13.75
CA GLY A 351 -10.30 -3.21 -13.08
C GLY A 351 -10.33 -2.66 -11.65
N ASP A 352 -9.24 -2.84 -10.92
CA ASP A 352 -9.19 -2.47 -9.50
C ASP A 352 -9.32 -0.97 -9.26
N PHE A 353 -8.80 -0.09 -10.16
CA PHE A 353 -8.95 1.37 -10.04
C PHE A 353 -10.37 1.87 -10.28
N PRO A 354 -11.06 1.52 -11.38
CA PRO A 354 -12.48 1.87 -11.56
C PRO A 354 -13.36 1.45 -10.38
N GLU A 355 -13.16 0.23 -9.87
CA GLU A 355 -13.89 -0.25 -8.69
C GLU A 355 -13.57 0.56 -7.44
N ALA A 356 -12.29 0.87 -7.21
CA ALA A 356 -11.86 1.68 -6.08
C ALA A 356 -12.45 3.10 -6.13
N ILE A 357 -12.52 3.73 -7.32
CA ILE A 357 -13.16 5.03 -7.51
C ILE A 357 -14.65 4.95 -7.16
N ALA A 358 -15.35 3.92 -7.65
CA ALA A 358 -16.77 3.72 -7.36
C ALA A 358 -17.01 3.54 -5.85
N LEU A 359 -16.21 2.71 -5.18
CA LEU A 359 -16.28 2.53 -3.73
C LEU A 359 -15.96 3.81 -2.97
N ALA A 360 -14.92 4.55 -3.36
CA ALA A 360 -14.51 5.79 -2.71
C ALA A 360 -15.60 6.86 -2.75
N THR A 361 -16.44 6.85 -3.80
CA THR A 361 -17.53 7.82 -3.97
C THR A 361 -18.64 7.63 -2.93
N VAL A 362 -18.83 6.42 -2.41
CA VAL A 362 -19.96 6.10 -1.50
C VAL A 362 -19.52 5.67 -0.11
N ALA A 363 -18.24 5.45 0.12
CA ALA A 363 -17.73 4.97 1.40
C ALA A 363 -17.51 6.12 2.42
N PRO A 364 -17.67 5.86 3.73
CA PRO A 364 -17.45 6.85 4.79
C PRO A 364 -15.94 7.03 5.06
N LEU A 365 -15.21 7.62 4.11
CA LEU A 365 -13.76 7.84 4.19
C LEU A 365 -13.39 9.25 4.68
N ASP A 366 -14.36 10.04 5.12
CA ASP A 366 -14.10 11.36 5.70
C ASP A 366 -13.21 11.26 6.95
N GLY A 367 -12.24 12.19 7.05
CA GLY A 367 -11.32 12.24 8.18
C GLY A 367 -10.22 11.16 8.17
N TYR A 368 -10.02 10.43 7.04
CA TYR A 368 -8.85 9.57 6.87
C TYR A 368 -7.59 10.37 6.59
N VAL A 369 -7.75 11.48 5.85
CA VAL A 369 -6.69 12.47 5.57
C VAL A 369 -7.06 13.76 6.30
N ASP A 370 -6.47 13.99 7.44
CA ASP A 370 -6.66 15.16 8.30
C ASP A 370 -5.43 16.07 8.35
N THR A 371 -4.27 15.57 7.97
CA THR A 371 -2.99 16.27 8.06
C THR A 371 -2.28 16.31 6.72
N LYS A 372 -1.95 17.53 6.29
CA LYS A 372 -1.28 17.83 5.02
C LYS A 372 -0.01 18.63 5.27
N TYR A 373 1.07 18.26 4.62
CA TYR A 373 2.38 18.91 4.69
C TYR A 373 2.79 19.46 3.32
N SER A 374 3.49 20.59 3.29
CA SER A 374 4.23 21.05 2.12
C SER A 374 5.54 20.25 1.95
N LEU A 375 6.17 20.34 0.78
CA LEU A 375 7.39 19.54 0.51
C LEU A 375 8.59 19.96 1.37
N ASP A 376 8.69 21.21 1.78
CA ASP A 376 9.73 21.70 2.69
C ASP A 376 9.60 21.12 4.10
N GLN A 377 8.38 20.73 4.50
CA GLN A 377 8.08 20.06 5.77
C GLN A 377 8.25 18.52 5.69
N TRP A 378 9.02 18.02 4.75
CA TRP A 378 9.10 16.57 4.51
C TRP A 378 9.57 15.77 5.74
N ARG A 379 10.41 16.35 6.59
CA ARG A 379 10.89 15.67 7.80
C ARG A 379 9.76 15.44 8.78
N GLU A 380 9.00 16.49 9.07
CA GLU A 380 7.82 16.45 9.95
C GLU A 380 6.76 15.51 9.41
N ALA A 381 6.53 15.50 8.09
CA ALA A 381 5.59 14.61 7.43
C ALA A 381 5.96 13.14 7.59
N VAL A 382 7.23 12.79 7.38
CA VAL A 382 7.74 11.42 7.55
C VAL A 382 7.69 10.98 9.02
N ASP A 383 8.07 11.85 9.96
CA ASP A 383 7.98 11.58 11.40
C ASP A 383 6.54 11.35 11.84
N HIS A 384 5.62 12.20 11.38
CA HIS A 384 4.20 12.03 11.67
C HIS A 384 3.69 10.70 11.09
N ALA A 385 3.97 10.40 9.83
CA ALA A 385 3.54 9.16 9.20
C ALA A 385 4.08 7.91 9.92
N ALA A 386 5.34 7.92 10.37
CA ALA A 386 5.92 6.84 11.16
C ALA A 386 5.26 6.69 12.55
N ALA A 387 4.69 7.77 13.08
CA ALA A 387 4.02 7.81 14.38
C ALA A 387 2.48 7.82 14.26
N ALA A 388 1.90 7.80 13.06
CA ALA A 388 0.50 8.05 12.76
C ALA A 388 -0.47 7.29 13.68
N GLY A 389 -0.24 5.99 13.91
CA GLY A 389 -1.07 5.20 14.81
C GLY A 389 -1.09 5.70 16.25
N ARG A 390 0.00 6.29 16.77
CA ARG A 390 0.05 6.86 18.12
C ARG A 390 -0.58 8.26 18.19
N LEU A 391 -0.53 8.98 17.07
CA LEU A 391 -1.03 10.35 16.94
C LEU A 391 -2.51 10.42 16.55
N GLY A 392 -3.16 9.28 16.32
CA GLY A 392 -4.57 9.23 15.96
C GLY A 392 -4.85 9.42 14.48
N THR A 393 -3.83 9.47 13.64
CA THR A 393 -3.92 9.70 12.20
C THR A 393 -4.01 8.37 11.44
N ILE A 394 -4.83 8.31 10.40
CA ILE A 394 -4.90 7.16 9.48
C ILE A 394 -3.95 7.36 8.30
N LYS A 395 -3.97 8.53 7.66
CA LYS A 395 -3.19 8.84 6.47
C LYS A 395 -2.58 10.24 6.53
N VAL A 396 -1.29 10.31 6.34
CA VAL A 396 -0.54 11.57 6.16
C VAL A 396 -0.27 11.78 4.69
N VAL A 397 -0.40 13.02 4.21
CA VAL A 397 -0.18 13.36 2.81
C VAL A 397 0.67 14.61 2.66
N PHE A 398 1.37 14.70 1.53
CA PHE A 398 1.92 15.95 1.01
C PHE A 398 0.86 16.69 0.17
N ALA A 399 0.92 18.00 0.21
CA ALA A 399 0.26 18.94 -0.70
C ALA A 399 1.34 19.75 -1.44
N PRO A 400 1.93 19.21 -2.54
CA PRO A 400 3.14 19.71 -3.15
C PRO A 400 3.05 21.13 -3.72
N GLY A 401 1.84 21.58 -4.05
CA GLY A 401 1.56 22.94 -4.54
C GLY A 401 1.50 24.01 -3.45
N ARG A 402 1.55 23.63 -2.15
CA ARG A 402 1.57 24.58 -1.03
C ARG A 402 3.03 24.96 -0.72
N GLY A 403 3.32 26.24 -0.68
CA GLY A 403 4.65 26.81 -0.38
C GLY A 403 5.10 27.82 -1.38
#